data_648a03b9f274d4ede0bcd5944ad91e4a
#
_entry.id   648a03b9f274d4ede0bcd5944ad91e4a
#
_cell.length_a   1.000
_cell.length_b   1.000
_cell.length_c   1.000
_cell.angle_alpha   90.00
_cell.angle_beta   90.00
_cell.angle_gamma   90.00
#
_symmetry.space_group_name_H-M   'P 1'
#
loop_
_entity.id
_entity.type
_entity.pdbx_description
1 polymer ?
#
loop_
_entity_poly.entity_id
_entity_poly.type
_entity_poly.pdbx_seq_one_letter_code
_entity_poly.pdbx_strand_id
1 'polypeptide(L)'
;MIPGASVGEVVLRVSDVSLRRGGTRVLERVSFEVVDRIRQGAVTGQVVSLLGPSGIGKTSLLRVLAGLEKPERGEVSGAAGAKLDARTVGLVFQHYPLLAHRTIEDNLVVAGRIGGLDAPRAKRRARELMERVGIEERARYYPAQLSGGQRQRAAVAQQLVLPRRVLLLDEPFSGLDPAALSDVMALVTEVANEHELNTVVIVTHDVRAALRVSDTIILLGRSANDSGLGASVRATYDLVDLGLAWEHGAKAPHAVAELEHEIELRFRELSARWPLA
;
A
#
# COMPACT_ATOMS: atom_id res chain seq x y z
N MET A 1 16.05 17.49 -6.36
CA MET A 1 14.80 18.04 -5.76
C MET A 1 13.85 18.41 -6.90
N ILE A 2 12.62 17.88 -6.87
CA ILE A 2 11.58 18.28 -7.84
C ILE A 2 11.19 19.73 -7.51
N PRO A 3 11.34 20.72 -8.43
CA PRO A 3 11.00 22.10 -8.15
C PRO A 3 9.53 22.24 -7.76
N GLY A 4 9.26 22.88 -6.62
CA GLY A 4 7.91 23.19 -6.16
C GLY A 4 7.22 22.14 -5.29
N ALA A 5 7.90 21.07 -4.86
CA ALA A 5 7.37 20.18 -3.85
C ALA A 5 7.60 20.77 -2.44
N SER A 6 6.55 20.84 -1.63
CA SER A 6 6.64 21.20 -0.21
C SER A 6 6.10 20.07 0.67
N VAL A 7 6.57 20.02 1.90
CA VAL A 7 6.14 19.04 2.90
C VAL A 7 4.88 19.56 3.59
N GLY A 8 3.81 18.79 3.58
CA GLY A 8 2.55 19.06 4.24
C GLY A 8 2.45 18.46 5.65
N GLU A 9 1.23 18.11 6.05
CA GLU A 9 0.98 17.49 7.35
C GLU A 9 1.41 16.01 7.40
N VAL A 10 1.61 15.47 8.61
CA VAL A 10 1.83 14.04 8.81
C VAL A 10 0.50 13.30 8.58
N VAL A 11 0.45 12.45 7.57
CA VAL A 11 -0.73 11.63 7.23
C VAL A 11 -0.77 10.35 8.04
N LEU A 12 0.41 9.76 8.28
CA LEU A 12 0.57 8.50 9.02
C LEU A 12 1.85 8.56 9.84
N ARG A 13 1.74 8.27 11.13
CA ARG A 13 2.89 8.15 12.04
C ARG A 13 2.91 6.78 12.69
N VAL A 14 4.06 6.14 12.63
CA VAL A 14 4.37 4.88 13.31
C VAL A 14 5.49 5.15 14.30
N SER A 15 5.23 4.92 15.59
CA SER A 15 6.16 5.27 16.68
C SER A 15 6.47 4.04 17.52
N ASP A 16 7.71 3.56 17.44
CA ASP A 16 8.30 2.51 18.29
C ASP A 16 7.48 1.20 18.33
N VAL A 17 6.87 0.85 17.19
CA VAL A 17 5.99 -0.32 17.06
C VAL A 17 6.77 -1.61 17.15
N SER A 18 6.41 -2.45 18.14
CA SER A 18 6.93 -3.80 18.31
C SER A 18 5.80 -4.82 18.40
N LEU A 19 6.01 -5.99 17.80
CA LEU A 19 5.00 -7.04 17.72
C LEU A 19 5.62 -8.42 17.88
N ARG A 20 4.94 -9.31 18.64
CA ARG A 20 5.26 -10.75 18.73
C ARG A 20 4.11 -11.59 18.20
N ARG A 21 4.47 -12.74 17.64
CA ARG A 21 3.54 -13.80 17.26
C ARG A 21 4.08 -15.15 17.68
N GLY A 22 3.29 -15.93 18.41
CA GLY A 22 3.71 -17.26 18.88
C GLY A 22 5.04 -17.25 19.63
N GLY A 23 5.32 -16.21 20.46
CA GLY A 23 6.58 -16.04 21.16
C GLY A 23 7.72 -15.42 20.32
N THR A 24 7.63 -15.42 19.00
CA THR A 24 8.64 -14.86 18.09
C THR A 24 8.42 -13.37 17.89
N ARG A 25 9.47 -12.56 18.00
CA ARG A 25 9.43 -11.13 17.70
C ARG A 25 9.44 -10.91 16.20
N VAL A 26 8.35 -10.33 15.69
CA VAL A 26 8.15 -10.08 14.27
C VAL A 26 8.60 -8.68 13.90
N LEU A 27 8.19 -7.68 14.69
CA LEU A 27 8.56 -6.27 14.51
C LEU A 27 9.29 -5.78 15.76
N GLU A 28 10.27 -4.91 15.57
CA GLU A 28 11.07 -4.33 16.64
C GLU A 28 11.27 -2.84 16.41
N ARG A 29 10.65 -2.03 17.27
CA ARG A 29 10.82 -0.57 17.31
C ARG A 29 10.71 0.09 15.93
N VAL A 30 9.73 -0.34 15.12
CA VAL A 30 9.48 0.24 13.81
C VAL A 30 8.98 1.66 14.02
N SER A 31 9.67 2.64 13.40
CA SER A 31 9.30 4.04 13.45
C SER A 31 9.50 4.68 12.08
N PHE A 32 8.48 5.35 11.57
CA PHE A 32 8.53 6.19 10.37
C PHE A 32 7.33 7.12 10.32
N GLU A 33 7.43 8.14 9.50
CA GLU A 33 6.33 9.05 9.18
C GLU A 33 6.09 9.06 7.68
N VAL A 34 4.82 9.18 7.30
CA VAL A 34 4.40 9.51 5.96
C VAL A 34 3.82 10.92 6.02
N VAL A 35 4.49 11.84 5.35
CA VAL A 35 4.11 13.26 5.28
C VAL A 35 3.47 13.54 3.92
N ASP A 36 2.46 14.38 3.91
CA ASP A 36 1.84 14.81 2.66
C ASP A 36 2.86 15.54 1.78
N ARG A 37 2.83 15.28 0.47
CA ARG A 37 3.73 15.88 -0.51
C ARG A 37 2.94 16.80 -1.43
N ILE A 38 2.94 18.09 -1.12
CA ILE A 38 2.24 19.10 -1.90
C ILE A 38 3.06 19.46 -3.13
N ARG A 39 2.51 19.22 -4.32
CA ARG A 39 3.11 19.58 -5.62
C ARG A 39 2.31 20.70 -6.25
N GLN A 40 2.96 21.82 -6.61
CA GLN A 40 2.27 22.94 -7.27
C GLN A 40 1.69 22.49 -8.62
N GLY A 41 0.39 22.68 -8.79
CA GLY A 41 -0.32 22.40 -10.05
C GLY A 41 -0.72 20.95 -10.28
N ALA A 42 -0.57 20.08 -9.29
CA ALA A 42 -1.04 18.68 -9.36
C ALA A 42 -1.88 18.32 -8.14
N VAL A 43 -2.84 17.43 -8.31
CA VAL A 43 -3.49 16.72 -7.19
C VAL A 43 -2.44 15.82 -6.56
N THR A 44 -2.20 15.98 -5.28
CA THR A 44 -1.03 15.41 -4.59
C THR A 44 -1.39 14.28 -3.65
N GLY A 45 -1.90 13.19 -4.20
CA GLY A 45 -1.81 11.92 -3.47
C GLY A 45 -0.39 11.36 -3.54
N GLN A 46 -0.08 10.40 -2.69
CA GLN A 46 1.25 9.78 -2.63
C GLN A 46 1.20 8.27 -2.50
N VAL A 47 2.27 7.63 -2.95
CA VAL A 47 2.49 6.19 -2.83
C VAL A 47 3.74 5.94 -1.98
N VAL A 48 3.59 5.17 -0.92
CA VAL A 48 4.69 4.73 -0.05
C VAL A 48 4.83 3.22 -0.12
N SER A 49 5.99 2.71 -0.51
CA SER A 49 6.25 1.28 -0.50
C SER A 49 7.00 0.84 0.76
N LEU A 50 6.45 -0.15 1.46
CA LEU A 50 7.14 -0.91 2.50
C LEU A 50 7.78 -2.14 1.84
N LEU A 51 9.07 -2.07 1.59
CA LEU A 51 9.85 -3.08 0.90
C LEU A 51 10.59 -3.96 1.90
N GLY A 52 10.71 -5.25 1.62
CA GLY A 52 11.47 -6.16 2.46
C GLY A 52 11.30 -7.63 2.06
N PRO A 53 12.18 -8.53 2.53
CA PRO A 53 12.10 -9.96 2.22
C PRO A 53 10.75 -10.60 2.60
N SER A 54 10.39 -11.70 1.93
CA SER A 54 9.23 -12.48 2.30
C SER A 54 9.34 -12.99 3.74
N GLY A 55 8.24 -12.98 4.49
CA GLY A 55 8.24 -13.43 5.90
C GLY A 55 8.81 -12.44 6.91
N ILE A 56 9.37 -11.27 6.50
CA ILE A 56 9.98 -10.30 7.41
C ILE A 56 8.99 -9.64 8.39
N GLY A 57 7.69 -9.70 8.13
CA GLY A 57 6.68 -9.07 8.98
C GLY A 57 5.90 -7.92 8.33
N LYS A 58 6.05 -7.69 7.02
CA LYS A 58 5.36 -6.63 6.27
C LYS A 58 3.84 -6.68 6.43
N THR A 59 3.22 -7.84 6.19
CA THR A 59 1.77 -8.05 6.38
C THR A 59 1.34 -7.84 7.84
N SER A 60 2.20 -8.17 8.80
CA SER A 60 1.93 -7.91 10.23
C SER A 60 1.92 -6.40 10.52
N LEU A 61 2.90 -5.67 9.98
CA LEU A 61 2.90 -4.20 10.08
C LEU A 61 1.65 -3.61 9.42
N LEU A 62 1.29 -4.09 8.23
CA LEU A 62 0.08 -3.64 7.54
C LEU A 62 -1.19 -3.84 8.40
N ARG A 63 -1.31 -4.96 9.11
CA ARG A 63 -2.42 -5.23 10.04
C ARG A 63 -2.44 -4.26 11.23
N VAL A 64 -1.27 -3.90 11.73
CA VAL A 64 -1.15 -2.88 12.79
C VAL A 64 -1.59 -1.52 12.25
N LEU A 65 -1.14 -1.13 11.04
CA LEU A 65 -1.55 0.11 10.38
C LEU A 65 -3.07 0.18 10.15
N ALA A 66 -3.69 -0.95 9.81
CA ALA A 66 -5.14 -1.05 9.63
C ALA A 66 -5.95 -1.10 10.93
N GLY A 67 -5.29 -1.08 12.10
CA GLY A 67 -5.94 -1.24 13.40
C GLY A 67 -6.53 -2.63 13.65
N LEU A 68 -6.16 -3.63 12.84
CA LEU A 68 -6.62 -5.03 12.97
C LEU A 68 -5.79 -5.83 13.97
N GLU A 69 -4.60 -5.36 14.29
CA GLU A 69 -3.69 -5.98 15.25
C GLU A 69 -3.10 -4.91 16.16
N LYS A 70 -3.17 -5.15 17.47
CA LYS A 70 -2.61 -4.21 18.45
C LYS A 70 -1.13 -4.52 18.64
N PRO A 71 -0.21 -3.54 18.52
CA PRO A 71 1.18 -3.76 18.82
C PRO A 71 1.40 -4.04 20.33
N GLU A 72 2.47 -4.77 20.65
CA GLU A 72 2.90 -4.99 22.04
C GLU A 72 3.41 -3.67 22.65
N ARG A 73 4.08 -2.86 21.82
CA ARG A 73 4.65 -1.56 22.20
C ARG A 73 4.50 -0.59 21.02
N GLY A 74 4.47 0.69 21.36
CA GLY A 74 4.36 1.76 20.38
C GLY A 74 2.93 2.00 19.93
N GLU A 75 2.78 2.89 18.99
CA GLU A 75 1.46 3.31 18.48
C GLU A 75 1.50 3.70 17.01
N VAL A 76 0.32 3.70 16.41
CA VAL A 76 0.10 4.19 15.05
C VAL A 76 -1.01 5.24 15.10
N SER A 77 -0.77 6.38 14.48
CA SER A 77 -1.74 7.47 14.36
C SER A 77 -1.80 8.03 12.95
N GLY A 78 -2.95 8.57 12.59
CA GLY A 78 -3.18 9.33 11.37
C GLY A 78 -2.90 10.81 11.55
N ALA A 79 -3.36 11.61 10.59
CA ALA A 79 -3.28 13.06 10.61
C ALA A 79 -3.77 13.64 11.95
N ALA A 80 -3.04 14.64 12.46
CA ALA A 80 -3.35 15.30 13.75
C ALA A 80 -3.51 14.32 14.94
N GLY A 81 -2.86 13.15 14.90
CA GLY A 81 -2.95 12.14 15.97
C GLY A 81 -4.25 11.32 15.94
N ALA A 82 -5.03 11.38 14.87
CA ALA A 82 -6.27 10.63 14.74
C ALA A 82 -6.00 9.11 14.80
N LYS A 83 -6.89 8.39 15.48
CA LYS A 83 -6.82 6.93 15.51
C LYS A 83 -7.14 6.36 14.13
N LEU A 84 -6.31 5.45 13.66
CA LEU A 84 -6.58 4.67 12.45
C LEU A 84 -7.47 3.47 12.79
N ASP A 85 -8.50 3.26 11.98
CA ASP A 85 -9.43 2.16 12.08
C ASP A 85 -9.98 1.77 10.70
N ALA A 86 -10.83 0.75 10.65
CA ALA A 86 -11.43 0.26 9.40
C ALA A 86 -12.34 1.28 8.68
N ARG A 87 -12.65 2.43 9.29
CA ARG A 87 -13.42 3.51 8.66
C ARG A 87 -12.51 4.49 7.91
N THR A 88 -11.32 4.72 8.44
CA THR A 88 -10.35 5.68 7.92
C THR A 88 -9.33 5.03 6.99
N VAL A 89 -9.12 3.72 7.12
CA VAL A 89 -8.14 2.94 6.36
C VAL A 89 -8.83 1.89 5.51
N GLY A 90 -8.50 1.85 4.21
CA GLY A 90 -8.83 0.74 3.31
C GLY A 90 -7.73 -0.31 3.36
N LEU A 91 -8.09 -1.59 3.28
CA LEU A 91 -7.12 -2.68 3.25
C LEU A 91 -7.49 -3.70 2.19
N VAL A 92 -6.59 -3.94 1.27
CA VAL A 92 -6.67 -4.99 0.25
C VAL A 92 -5.60 -6.03 0.55
N PHE A 93 -6.03 -7.24 0.91
CA PHE A 93 -5.14 -8.37 1.13
C PHE A 93 -4.73 -9.04 -0.18
N GLN A 94 -3.60 -9.72 -0.20
CA GLN A 94 -3.03 -10.46 -1.33
C GLN A 94 -4.03 -11.42 -2.03
N HIS A 95 -4.96 -12.00 -1.28
CA HIS A 95 -5.94 -12.95 -1.82
C HIS A 95 -7.26 -12.31 -2.24
N TYR A 96 -7.36 -10.97 -2.19
CA TYR A 96 -8.54 -10.20 -2.63
C TYR A 96 -9.86 -10.76 -2.10
N PRO A 97 -10.10 -10.79 -0.77
CA PRO A 97 -11.25 -11.42 -0.16
C PRO A 97 -12.53 -10.69 -0.55
N LEU A 98 -13.26 -11.24 -1.52
CA LEU A 98 -14.59 -10.85 -1.91
C LEU A 98 -15.59 -11.86 -1.36
N LEU A 99 -16.85 -11.44 -1.12
CA LEU A 99 -17.94 -12.31 -0.72
C LEU A 99 -18.27 -13.27 -1.87
N ALA A 100 -17.84 -14.54 -1.77
CA ALA A 100 -17.92 -15.52 -2.86
C ALA A 100 -19.34 -15.80 -3.34
N HIS A 101 -20.34 -15.65 -2.46
CA HIS A 101 -21.76 -15.87 -2.71
C HIS A 101 -22.51 -14.63 -3.19
N ARG A 102 -21.82 -13.54 -3.48
CA ARG A 102 -22.36 -12.27 -3.96
C ARG A 102 -21.77 -11.92 -5.32
N THR A 103 -22.53 -11.20 -6.13
CA THR A 103 -22.01 -10.61 -7.38
C THR A 103 -20.96 -9.53 -7.07
N ILE A 104 -20.24 -9.09 -8.09
CA ILE A 104 -19.25 -8.02 -7.92
C ILE A 104 -19.94 -6.70 -7.54
N GLU A 105 -21.05 -6.33 -8.21
CA GLU A 105 -21.83 -5.15 -7.83
C GLU A 105 -22.30 -5.26 -6.37
N ASP A 106 -22.82 -6.42 -5.94
CA ASP A 106 -23.28 -6.62 -4.58
C ASP A 106 -22.15 -6.54 -3.55
N ASN A 107 -20.93 -7.00 -3.88
CA ASN A 107 -19.77 -6.85 -3.01
C ASN A 107 -19.48 -5.38 -2.71
N LEU A 108 -19.51 -4.52 -3.73
CA LEU A 108 -19.30 -3.09 -3.55
C LEU A 108 -20.47 -2.43 -2.82
N VAL A 109 -21.71 -2.78 -3.18
CA VAL A 109 -22.92 -2.26 -2.52
C VAL A 109 -22.92 -2.58 -1.03
N VAL A 110 -22.57 -3.82 -0.65
CA VAL A 110 -22.48 -4.25 0.76
C VAL A 110 -21.43 -3.42 1.50
N ALA A 111 -20.26 -3.17 0.90
CA ALA A 111 -19.23 -2.33 1.51
C ALA A 111 -19.75 -0.90 1.77
N GLY A 112 -20.47 -0.31 0.82
CA GLY A 112 -21.09 1.02 0.96
C GLY A 112 -22.15 1.03 2.06
N ARG A 113 -22.98 -0.01 2.14
CA ARG A 113 -24.03 -0.14 3.16
C ARG A 113 -23.46 -0.27 4.57
N ILE A 114 -22.41 -1.07 4.74
CA ILE A 114 -21.68 -1.19 6.01
C ILE A 114 -21.08 0.15 6.42
N GLY A 115 -20.60 0.94 5.44
CA GLY A 115 -20.07 2.28 5.66
C GLY A 115 -21.12 3.37 5.87
N GLY A 116 -22.41 3.04 5.90
CA GLY A 116 -23.51 3.97 6.21
C GLY A 116 -24.17 4.63 4.99
N LEU A 117 -23.80 4.28 3.76
CA LEU A 117 -24.53 4.76 2.58
C LEU A 117 -25.92 4.11 2.52
N ASP A 118 -26.93 4.85 2.08
CA ASP A 118 -28.22 4.25 1.70
C ASP A 118 -28.10 3.36 0.44
N ALA A 119 -29.08 2.52 0.18
CA ALA A 119 -29.01 1.56 -0.91
C ALA A 119 -28.86 2.21 -2.31
N PRO A 120 -29.60 3.31 -2.63
CA PRO A 120 -29.43 4.00 -3.91
C PRO A 120 -28.03 4.60 -4.10
N ARG A 121 -27.49 5.25 -3.05
CA ARG A 121 -26.13 5.83 -3.09
C ARG A 121 -25.06 4.78 -3.20
N ALA A 122 -25.16 3.69 -2.41
CA ALA A 122 -24.21 2.58 -2.48
C ALA A 122 -24.19 1.95 -3.88
N LYS A 123 -25.37 1.74 -4.50
CA LYS A 123 -25.46 1.17 -5.85
C LYS A 123 -24.89 2.10 -6.91
N ARG A 124 -25.18 3.40 -6.85
CA ARG A 124 -24.59 4.38 -7.76
C ARG A 124 -23.07 4.40 -7.65
N ARG A 125 -22.55 4.53 -6.42
CA ARG A 125 -21.10 4.56 -6.17
C ARG A 125 -20.42 3.26 -6.64
N ALA A 126 -21.04 2.11 -6.43
CA ALA A 126 -20.52 0.83 -6.91
C ALA A 126 -20.34 0.84 -8.43
N ARG A 127 -21.35 1.31 -9.19
CA ARG A 127 -21.28 1.37 -10.65
C ARG A 127 -20.21 2.33 -11.16
N GLU A 128 -20.16 3.55 -10.60
CA GLU A 128 -19.12 4.54 -10.91
C GLU A 128 -17.71 3.95 -10.74
N LEU A 129 -17.48 3.25 -9.63
CA LEU A 129 -16.19 2.63 -9.38
C LEU A 129 -15.88 1.45 -10.29
N MET A 130 -16.89 0.63 -10.62
CA MET A 130 -16.71 -0.49 -11.54
C MET A 130 -16.38 -0.01 -12.96
N GLU A 131 -17.04 1.03 -13.45
CA GLU A 131 -16.73 1.70 -14.70
C GLU A 131 -15.30 2.23 -14.69
N ARG A 132 -14.94 2.95 -13.62
CA ARG A 132 -13.63 3.54 -13.45
C ARG A 132 -12.49 2.51 -13.46
N VAL A 133 -12.66 1.36 -12.79
CA VAL A 133 -11.63 0.30 -12.79
C VAL A 133 -11.79 -0.67 -13.98
N GLY A 134 -12.67 -0.39 -14.95
CA GLY A 134 -12.85 -1.16 -16.18
C GLY A 134 -13.37 -2.58 -15.96
N ILE A 135 -14.35 -2.74 -15.06
CA ILE A 135 -15.00 -4.04 -14.77
C ILE A 135 -16.53 -3.96 -14.75
N GLU A 136 -17.13 -2.93 -15.33
CA GLU A 136 -18.57 -2.70 -15.36
C GLU A 136 -19.35 -3.86 -15.99
N GLU A 137 -18.79 -4.48 -17.03
CA GLU A 137 -19.39 -5.64 -17.69
C GLU A 137 -19.43 -6.88 -16.77
N ARG A 138 -18.66 -6.88 -15.68
CA ARG A 138 -18.56 -7.96 -14.70
C ARG A 138 -19.48 -7.77 -13.48
N ALA A 139 -20.36 -6.76 -13.49
CA ALA A 139 -21.24 -6.41 -12.38
C ALA A 139 -22.02 -7.60 -11.82
N ARG A 140 -22.54 -8.46 -12.71
CA ARG A 140 -23.35 -9.64 -12.36
C ARG A 140 -22.54 -10.93 -12.16
N TYR A 141 -21.23 -10.89 -12.33
CA TYR A 141 -20.36 -12.05 -12.15
C TYR A 141 -20.06 -12.27 -10.66
N TYR A 142 -19.77 -13.52 -10.31
CA TYR A 142 -19.27 -13.88 -8.99
C TYR A 142 -17.75 -13.87 -8.98
N PRO A 143 -17.11 -13.71 -7.80
CA PRO A 143 -15.64 -13.64 -7.70
C PRO A 143 -14.90 -14.81 -8.36
N ALA A 144 -15.46 -16.02 -8.31
CA ALA A 144 -14.88 -17.21 -8.93
C ALA A 144 -14.84 -17.16 -10.48
N GLN A 145 -15.63 -16.28 -11.11
CA GLN A 145 -15.70 -16.12 -12.56
C GLN A 145 -14.74 -15.05 -13.11
N LEU A 146 -14.01 -14.37 -12.22
CA LEU A 146 -13.08 -13.31 -12.58
C LEU A 146 -11.65 -13.83 -12.74
N SER A 147 -10.89 -13.21 -13.66
CA SER A 147 -9.43 -13.35 -13.67
C SER A 147 -8.80 -12.74 -12.40
N GLY A 148 -7.52 -13.06 -12.15
CA GLY A 148 -6.78 -12.50 -11.01
C GLY A 148 -6.80 -10.97 -10.99
N GLY A 149 -6.47 -10.33 -12.11
CA GLY A 149 -6.48 -8.88 -12.24
C GLY A 149 -7.89 -8.26 -12.08
N GLN A 150 -8.93 -8.91 -12.61
CA GLN A 150 -10.31 -8.46 -12.41
C GLN A 150 -10.74 -8.54 -10.94
N ARG A 151 -10.38 -9.61 -10.22
CA ARG A 151 -10.64 -9.74 -8.78
C ARG A 151 -9.92 -8.66 -7.98
N GLN A 152 -8.68 -8.36 -8.35
CA GLN A 152 -7.90 -7.30 -7.72
C GLN A 152 -8.57 -5.94 -7.92
N ARG A 153 -8.93 -5.58 -9.15
CA ARG A 153 -9.64 -4.33 -9.46
C ARG A 153 -10.95 -4.23 -8.69
N ALA A 154 -11.72 -5.32 -8.60
CA ALA A 154 -12.94 -5.36 -7.80
C ALA A 154 -12.67 -5.16 -6.30
N ALA A 155 -11.61 -5.76 -5.75
CA ALA A 155 -11.23 -5.59 -4.34
C ALA A 155 -10.77 -4.16 -4.03
N VAL A 156 -10.00 -3.53 -4.93
CA VAL A 156 -9.62 -2.13 -4.79
C VAL A 156 -10.87 -1.23 -4.87
N ALA A 157 -11.73 -1.42 -5.87
CA ALA A 157 -12.99 -0.68 -6.00
C ALA A 157 -13.86 -0.82 -4.75
N GLN A 158 -13.94 -2.02 -4.14
CA GLN A 158 -14.67 -2.25 -2.90
C GLN A 158 -14.14 -1.36 -1.75
N GLN A 159 -12.83 -1.16 -1.66
CA GLN A 159 -12.25 -0.29 -0.62
C GLN A 159 -12.48 1.21 -0.90
N LEU A 160 -12.63 1.59 -2.17
CA LEU A 160 -12.87 2.97 -2.60
C LEU A 160 -14.34 3.39 -2.55
N VAL A 161 -15.26 2.48 -2.20
CA VAL A 161 -16.70 2.82 -2.06
C VAL A 161 -16.91 3.92 -1.01
N LEU A 162 -16.09 3.91 0.03
CA LEU A 162 -16.06 4.94 1.07
C LEU A 162 -14.83 5.84 0.88
N PRO A 163 -14.96 7.14 1.17
CA PRO A 163 -13.81 8.03 1.17
C PRO A 163 -12.82 7.61 2.26
N ARG A 164 -11.63 7.22 1.86
CA ARG A 164 -10.57 6.79 2.77
C ARG A 164 -9.32 7.59 2.48
N ARG A 165 -8.66 8.08 3.53
CA ARG A 165 -7.42 8.84 3.39
C ARG A 165 -6.19 7.95 3.17
N VAL A 166 -6.25 6.70 3.64
CA VAL A 166 -5.16 5.74 3.53
C VAL A 166 -5.69 4.45 2.94
N LEU A 167 -5.05 3.96 1.88
CA LEU A 167 -5.30 2.65 1.27
C LEU A 167 -4.05 1.78 1.43
N LEU A 168 -4.20 0.64 2.08
CA LEU A 168 -3.14 -0.33 2.31
C LEU A 168 -3.29 -1.49 1.31
N LEU A 169 -2.24 -1.83 0.59
CA LEU A 169 -2.21 -2.91 -0.39
C LEU A 169 -1.14 -3.94 0.01
N ASP A 170 -1.55 -5.19 0.22
CA ASP A 170 -0.63 -6.29 0.55
C ASP A 170 -0.26 -7.07 -0.70
N GLU A 171 1.01 -6.98 -1.13
CA GLU A 171 1.60 -7.65 -2.30
C GLU A 171 0.74 -7.52 -3.59
N PRO A 172 0.34 -6.28 -4.00
CA PRO A 172 -0.58 -6.09 -5.12
C PRO A 172 0.01 -6.47 -6.48
N PHE A 173 1.32 -6.66 -6.56
CA PHE A 173 2.04 -6.98 -7.80
C PHE A 173 2.37 -8.47 -7.94
N SER A 174 2.15 -9.26 -6.90
CA SER A 174 2.56 -10.66 -6.84
C SER A 174 1.77 -11.55 -7.82
N GLY A 175 2.48 -12.33 -8.62
CA GLY A 175 1.89 -13.32 -9.52
C GLY A 175 1.17 -12.74 -10.74
N LEU A 176 1.40 -11.47 -11.07
CA LEU A 176 0.84 -10.82 -12.24
C LEU A 176 1.76 -10.98 -13.46
N ASP A 177 1.16 -11.14 -14.63
CA ASP A 177 1.87 -10.97 -15.88
C ASP A 177 2.20 -9.49 -16.16
N PRO A 178 3.11 -9.16 -17.08
CA PRO A 178 3.54 -7.77 -17.31
C PRO A 178 2.42 -6.80 -17.68
N ALA A 179 1.37 -7.25 -18.37
CA ALA A 179 0.24 -6.41 -18.76
C ALA A 179 -0.63 -6.12 -17.52
N ALA A 180 -0.99 -7.16 -16.76
CA ALA A 180 -1.75 -7.01 -15.52
C ALA A 180 -1.00 -6.17 -14.48
N LEU A 181 0.33 -6.31 -14.40
CA LEU A 181 1.17 -5.46 -13.55
C LEU A 181 1.04 -3.98 -13.94
N SER A 182 1.15 -3.67 -15.23
CA SER A 182 1.00 -2.30 -15.73
C SER A 182 -0.37 -1.70 -15.39
N ASP A 183 -1.44 -2.49 -15.54
CA ASP A 183 -2.81 -2.07 -15.21
C ASP A 183 -2.96 -1.76 -13.71
N VAL A 184 -2.38 -2.59 -12.85
CA VAL A 184 -2.44 -2.37 -11.39
C VAL A 184 -1.61 -1.16 -10.98
N MET A 185 -0.45 -0.96 -11.58
CA MET A 185 0.38 0.23 -11.34
C MET A 185 -0.36 1.50 -11.75
N ALA A 186 -1.03 1.50 -12.92
CA ALA A 186 -1.85 2.62 -13.36
C ALA A 186 -3.01 2.89 -12.38
N LEU A 187 -3.70 1.84 -11.93
CA LEU A 187 -4.77 1.96 -10.94
C LEU A 187 -4.30 2.53 -9.60
N VAL A 188 -3.15 2.07 -9.08
CA VAL A 188 -2.55 2.61 -7.85
C VAL A 188 -2.25 4.11 -7.99
N THR A 189 -1.64 4.48 -9.12
CA THR A 189 -1.31 5.87 -9.45
C THR A 189 -2.57 6.73 -9.56
N GLU A 190 -3.60 6.21 -10.23
CA GLU A 190 -4.89 6.91 -10.38
C GLU A 190 -5.57 7.12 -9.02
N VAL A 191 -5.63 6.09 -8.18
CA VAL A 191 -6.19 6.19 -6.82
C VAL A 191 -5.44 7.21 -5.96
N ALA A 192 -4.11 7.20 -6.01
CA ALA A 192 -3.30 8.18 -5.29
C ALA A 192 -3.59 9.61 -5.77
N ASN A 193 -3.81 9.80 -7.07
CA ASN A 193 -4.08 11.13 -7.65
C ASN A 193 -5.54 11.59 -7.54
N GLU A 194 -6.44 10.77 -7.00
CA GLU A 194 -7.87 11.10 -6.92
C GLU A 194 -8.16 12.27 -5.95
N HIS A 195 -7.39 12.37 -4.89
CA HIS A 195 -7.57 13.37 -3.85
C HIS A 195 -6.22 13.75 -3.25
N GLU A 196 -6.01 15.03 -2.93
CA GLU A 196 -4.76 15.56 -2.35
C GLU A 196 -4.29 14.84 -1.08
N LEU A 197 -5.20 14.19 -0.35
CA LEU A 197 -4.90 13.48 0.89
C LEU A 197 -4.91 11.95 0.75
N ASN A 198 -5.00 11.40 -0.47
CA ASN A 198 -4.96 9.96 -0.65
C ASN A 198 -3.53 9.46 -0.51
N THR A 199 -3.28 8.66 0.50
CA THR A 199 -2.02 7.94 0.68
C THR A 199 -2.24 6.47 0.39
N VAL A 200 -1.49 5.93 -0.56
CA VAL A 200 -1.46 4.49 -0.83
C VAL A 200 -0.18 3.92 -0.22
N VAL A 201 -0.33 2.98 0.71
CA VAL A 201 0.80 2.25 1.29
C VAL A 201 0.83 0.85 0.69
N ILE A 202 1.89 0.51 0.00
CA ILE A 202 2.08 -0.78 -0.65
C ILE A 202 3.10 -1.59 0.13
N VAL A 203 2.74 -2.82 0.45
CA VAL A 203 3.70 -3.81 0.94
C VAL A 203 4.11 -4.70 -0.23
N THR A 204 5.40 -4.79 -0.51
CA THR A 204 5.91 -5.63 -1.59
C THR A 204 7.34 -6.11 -1.34
N HIS A 205 7.76 -7.12 -2.09
CA HIS A 205 9.15 -7.57 -2.20
C HIS A 205 9.74 -7.27 -3.58
N ASP A 206 8.95 -6.68 -4.49
CA ASP A 206 9.37 -6.31 -5.84
C ASP A 206 9.95 -4.89 -5.85
N VAL A 207 11.29 -4.81 -5.94
CA VAL A 207 12.05 -3.55 -5.96
C VAL A 207 11.68 -2.71 -7.18
N ARG A 208 11.54 -3.35 -8.35
CA ARG A 208 11.26 -2.65 -9.62
C ARG A 208 9.88 -2.03 -9.63
N ALA A 209 8.89 -2.80 -9.19
CA ALA A 209 7.53 -2.30 -9.07
C ALA A 209 7.45 -1.14 -8.07
N ALA A 210 8.12 -1.26 -6.90
CA ALA A 210 8.17 -0.20 -5.90
C ALA A 210 8.79 1.10 -6.47
N LEU A 211 9.92 1.03 -7.16
CA LEU A 211 10.58 2.19 -7.78
C LEU A 211 9.71 2.90 -8.82
N ARG A 212 8.86 2.17 -9.52
CA ARG A 212 8.01 2.74 -10.58
C ARG A 212 6.80 3.52 -10.06
N VAL A 213 6.28 3.16 -8.88
CA VAL A 213 5.01 3.72 -8.40
C VAL A 213 5.16 4.62 -7.18
N SER A 214 6.29 4.56 -6.47
CA SER A 214 6.41 5.19 -5.16
C SER A 214 6.96 6.60 -5.21
N ASP A 215 6.55 7.38 -4.23
CA ASP A 215 7.17 8.63 -3.82
C ASP A 215 8.24 8.38 -2.75
N THR A 216 8.00 7.39 -1.89
CA THR A 216 8.90 7.00 -0.82
C THR A 216 8.97 5.48 -0.71
N ILE A 217 10.19 4.95 -0.53
CA ILE A 217 10.41 3.53 -0.25
C ILE A 217 11.00 3.40 1.15
N ILE A 218 10.37 2.59 1.99
CA ILE A 218 10.84 2.25 3.35
C ILE A 218 11.28 0.79 3.34
N LEU A 219 12.56 0.56 3.54
CA LEU A 219 13.15 -0.79 3.56
C LEU A 219 13.08 -1.38 4.96
N LEU A 220 12.38 -2.50 5.11
CA LEU A 220 12.28 -3.28 6.33
C LEU A 220 13.25 -4.46 6.30
N GLY A 221 13.90 -4.71 7.41
CA GLY A 221 14.84 -5.82 7.54
C GLY A 221 15.26 -6.09 8.97
N ARG A 222 16.08 -7.13 9.16
CA ARG A 222 16.74 -7.41 10.44
C ARG A 222 18.23 -7.09 10.34
N SER A 223 18.84 -6.65 11.44
CA SER A 223 20.29 -6.49 11.50
C SER A 223 20.99 -7.84 11.73
N ALA A 224 22.23 -7.94 11.25
CA ALA A 224 23.08 -9.10 11.51
C ALA A 224 23.34 -9.33 13.00
N ASN A 225 23.40 -8.25 13.75
CA ASN A 225 23.70 -8.25 15.18
C ASN A 225 22.43 -8.45 16.04
N ASP A 226 21.24 -8.52 15.41
CA ASP A 226 19.95 -8.58 16.07
C ASP A 226 19.42 -10.03 16.14
N SER A 227 20.25 -10.99 16.57
CA SER A 227 19.81 -12.36 16.79
C SER A 227 18.61 -12.38 17.74
N GLY A 228 17.43 -12.75 17.24
CA GLY A 228 16.19 -12.80 18.03
C GLY A 228 15.35 -11.52 18.01
N LEU A 229 15.80 -10.42 17.42
CA LEU A 229 15.01 -9.21 17.26
C LEU A 229 14.14 -9.25 16.00
N GLY A 230 13.00 -8.54 16.04
CA GLY A 230 12.09 -8.38 14.89
C GLY A 230 12.63 -7.49 13.78
N ALA A 231 11.89 -7.35 12.72
CA ALA A 231 12.21 -6.39 11.66
C ALA A 231 12.05 -4.94 12.13
N SER A 232 12.91 -4.08 11.62
CA SER A 232 12.86 -2.63 11.82
C SER A 232 13.13 -1.91 10.49
N VAL A 233 12.96 -0.59 10.47
CA VAL A 233 13.34 0.24 9.32
C VAL A 233 14.85 0.23 9.16
N ARG A 234 15.34 -0.03 7.95
CA ARG A 234 16.77 -0.09 7.62
C ARG A 234 17.24 1.04 6.73
N ALA A 235 16.36 1.51 5.87
CA ALA A 235 16.59 2.67 5.02
C ALA A 235 15.25 3.29 4.62
N THR A 236 15.30 4.56 4.28
CA THR A 236 14.20 5.28 3.65
C THR A 236 14.74 6.03 2.45
N TYR A 237 14.11 5.85 1.31
CA TYR A 237 14.45 6.51 0.06
C TYR A 237 13.31 7.44 -0.32
N ASP A 238 13.55 8.73 -0.32
CA ASP A 238 12.62 9.73 -0.80
C ASP A 238 12.86 9.99 -2.28
N LEU A 239 12.04 9.36 -3.13
CA LEU A 239 12.21 9.45 -4.59
C LEU A 239 11.84 10.83 -5.13
N VAL A 240 11.02 11.61 -4.40
CA VAL A 240 10.68 12.98 -4.74
C VAL A 240 11.90 13.87 -4.57
N ASP A 241 12.57 13.78 -3.43
CA ASP A 241 13.77 14.55 -3.14
C ASP A 241 14.94 14.16 -4.04
N LEU A 242 15.03 12.88 -4.42
CA LEU A 242 16.01 12.37 -5.39
C LEU A 242 15.69 12.77 -6.85
N GLY A 243 14.49 13.30 -7.12
CA GLY A 243 14.05 13.61 -8.48
C GLY A 243 13.74 12.37 -9.32
N LEU A 244 13.42 11.24 -8.70
CA LEU A 244 13.21 9.94 -9.34
C LEU A 244 11.76 9.44 -9.25
N ALA A 245 10.87 10.17 -8.58
CA ALA A 245 9.47 9.78 -8.47
C ALA A 245 8.73 9.91 -9.81
N TRP A 246 7.92 8.90 -10.15
CA TRP A 246 6.95 8.91 -11.24
C TRP A 246 7.59 9.22 -12.61
N GLU A 247 7.05 10.22 -13.34
CA GLU A 247 7.56 10.63 -14.67
C GLU A 247 9.01 11.12 -14.64
N HIS A 248 9.50 11.63 -13.51
CA HIS A 248 10.87 12.07 -13.37
C HIS A 248 11.84 10.88 -13.41
N GLY A 249 11.48 9.76 -12.79
CA GLY A 249 12.24 8.53 -12.87
C GLY A 249 12.32 7.97 -14.31
N ALA A 250 11.23 8.09 -15.08
CA ALA A 250 11.23 7.68 -16.49
C ALA A 250 12.19 8.51 -17.37
N LYS A 251 12.48 9.75 -16.97
CA LYS A 251 13.43 10.65 -17.65
C LYS A 251 14.88 10.47 -17.18
N ALA A 252 15.11 9.69 -16.11
CA ALA A 252 16.43 9.45 -15.52
C ALA A 252 16.74 7.94 -15.36
N PRO A 253 16.71 7.14 -16.44
CA PRO A 253 16.77 5.68 -16.37
C PRO A 253 18.07 5.14 -15.73
N HIS A 254 19.20 5.84 -15.91
CA HIS A 254 20.47 5.46 -15.29
C HIS A 254 20.42 5.63 -13.76
N ALA A 255 19.93 6.75 -13.26
CA ALA A 255 19.83 6.99 -11.83
C ALA A 255 18.83 6.04 -11.16
N VAL A 256 17.75 5.69 -11.84
CA VAL A 256 16.81 4.66 -11.36
C VAL A 256 17.49 3.29 -11.31
N ALA A 257 18.26 2.92 -12.32
CA ALA A 257 18.99 1.64 -12.36
C ALA A 257 20.08 1.55 -11.28
N GLU A 258 20.79 2.65 -11.00
CA GLU A 258 21.76 2.71 -9.91
C GLU A 258 21.08 2.54 -8.55
N LEU A 259 19.96 3.21 -8.32
CA LEU A 259 19.19 3.09 -7.09
C LEU A 259 18.56 1.69 -6.96
N GLU A 260 18.05 1.12 -8.06
CA GLU A 260 17.57 -0.27 -8.10
C GLU A 260 18.67 -1.23 -7.63
N HIS A 261 19.86 -1.10 -8.20
CA HIS A 261 21.01 -1.94 -7.85
C HIS A 261 21.40 -1.78 -6.37
N GLU A 262 21.46 -0.55 -5.85
CA GLU A 262 21.74 -0.30 -4.43
C GLU A 262 20.72 -0.98 -3.52
N ILE A 263 19.42 -0.79 -3.82
CA ILE A 263 18.34 -1.39 -3.03
C ILE A 263 18.39 -2.91 -3.10
N GLU A 264 18.64 -3.50 -4.30
CA GLU A 264 18.76 -4.95 -4.46
C GLU A 264 19.95 -5.52 -3.67
N LEU A 265 21.10 -4.85 -3.63
CA LEU A 265 22.24 -5.27 -2.81
C LEU A 265 21.87 -5.31 -1.33
N ARG A 266 21.29 -4.25 -0.81
CA ARG A 266 20.82 -4.19 0.58
C ARG A 266 19.75 -5.25 0.85
N PHE A 267 18.86 -5.46 -0.09
CA PHE A 267 17.81 -6.47 0.02
C PHE A 267 18.37 -7.89 0.11
N ARG A 268 19.38 -8.21 -0.70
CA ARG A 268 20.10 -9.51 -0.63
C ARG A 268 20.80 -9.70 0.72
N GLU A 269 21.46 -8.70 1.25
CA GLU A 269 22.10 -8.75 2.56
C GLU A 269 21.07 -9.02 3.68
N LEU A 270 19.89 -8.40 3.62
CA LEU A 270 18.80 -8.60 4.55
C LEU A 270 18.14 -9.99 4.39
N SER A 271 18.08 -10.53 3.15
CA SER A 271 17.49 -11.83 2.84
C SER A 271 18.42 -12.99 3.19
N ALA A 272 19.74 -12.87 2.94
CA ALA A 272 20.73 -13.92 3.18
C ALA A 272 20.85 -14.30 4.67
N ARG A 273 20.33 -13.46 5.56
CA ARG A 273 20.36 -13.63 7.01
C ARG A 273 19.06 -14.16 7.60
N TRP A 274 18.11 -14.49 6.73
CA TRP A 274 16.83 -15.06 7.10
C TRP A 274 16.81 -16.54 6.74
N PRO A 275 16.96 -17.48 7.70
CA PRO A 275 16.67 -18.88 7.39
C PRO A 275 15.17 -18.97 7.06
N LEU A 276 14.87 -19.41 5.85
CA LEU A 276 13.54 -19.84 5.47
C LEU A 276 13.17 -20.99 6.42
N ALA A 277 12.22 -20.72 7.33
CA ALA A 277 11.63 -21.75 8.19
C ALA A 277 10.68 -22.62 7.36
#